data_b55f3a03705bdd7994d0f8b0201c6a39
#
_entry.id   b55f3a03705bdd7994d0f8b0201c6a39
#
_cell.length_a   1.000
_cell.length_b   1.000
_cell.length_c   1.000
_cell.angle_alpha   90.00
_cell.angle_beta   90.00
_cell.angle_gamma   90.00
#
_symmetry.space_group_name_H-M   'P 1'
#
loop_
_entity.id
_entity.type
_entity.pdbx_description
1 polymer ?
#
loop_
_entity_poly.entity_id
_entity_poly.type
_entity_poly.pdbx_seq_one_letter_code
_entity_poly.pdbx_strand_id
1 'polypeptide(L)'
;MALFCLSLFEEKQKPPSKETRHREQVKKPLKKKDSGVQVAKRDDRRAQEQKRDRDRPRDTFMPDTGKSLRVAILIDDIGQDMNALHELLEINAPLSFAVLPRQPHSAEAAKRIHLKNRDVLLHLPMEPKSYPEDRPGNGALFLSMTDKEIRTQFQRNLETVPHAKGVNNHMGSRFTEDTEKMLVVMTALKEKGLFFVDSRTTKDSKAREAADKIGVPFLTRKIFIDNDHNYQASLENLTRWLEDPGMQGNGPVLFIGHPYPSTILAIRDAVSSLRAKGIEIVPVSKIVPQ
;
A
#
# COMPACT_ATOMS: atom_id res chain seq x y z
N MET A 1 4.55 -39.78 42.82
CA MET A 1 3.35 -39.45 43.60
C MET A 1 2.79 -38.18 43.04
N ALA A 2 1.78 -38.34 42.24
CA ALA A 2 0.35 -38.14 42.51
C ALA A 2 -0.02 -36.66 42.42
N LEU A 3 -1.06 -36.16 41.81
CA LEU A 3 -2.28 -36.64 41.11
C LEU A 3 -2.84 -35.46 40.28
N PHE A 4 -3.29 -35.75 39.07
CA PHE A 4 -4.58 -35.44 38.42
C PHE A 4 -5.43 -34.29 38.99
N CYS A 5 -5.83 -33.38 38.13
CA CYS A 5 -7.22 -33.03 37.99
C CYS A 5 -7.54 -32.52 36.56
N LEU A 6 -8.25 -33.38 35.82
CA LEU A 6 -9.05 -33.04 34.64
C LEU A 6 -10.33 -32.33 35.11
N SER A 7 -10.78 -31.28 34.40
CA SER A 7 -12.19 -30.92 34.38
C SER A 7 -12.61 -30.58 32.95
N LEU A 8 -13.40 -31.50 32.44
CA LEU A 8 -14.25 -31.39 31.26
C LEU A 8 -15.32 -30.30 31.51
N PHE A 9 -15.57 -29.47 30.51
CA PHE A 9 -16.85 -28.76 30.40
C PHE A 9 -17.48 -29.04 29.05
N GLU A 10 -18.65 -29.68 29.16
CA GLU A 10 -19.52 -30.09 28.09
C GLU A 10 -20.19 -28.93 27.38
N GLU A 11 -20.27 -29.07 26.08
CA GLU A 11 -21.10 -28.35 25.13
C GLU A 11 -22.59 -28.63 25.37
N LYS A 12 -23.40 -27.59 25.43
CA LYS A 12 -24.87 -27.70 25.30
C LYS A 12 -25.34 -27.03 24.03
N GLN A 13 -25.67 -27.85 23.07
CA GLN A 13 -26.48 -27.49 21.90
C GLN A 13 -27.95 -27.26 22.31
N LYS A 14 -28.60 -26.29 21.66
CA LYS A 14 -30.05 -26.13 21.64
C LYS A 14 -30.55 -26.03 20.19
N PRO A 15 -31.65 -26.74 19.88
CA PRO A 15 -32.14 -26.94 18.51
C PRO A 15 -33.09 -25.84 18.02
N PRO A 16 -33.48 -25.87 16.71
CA PRO A 16 -34.23 -24.81 16.05
C PRO A 16 -35.75 -24.96 16.19
N SER A 17 -36.47 -23.84 16.14
CA SER A 17 -37.92 -23.81 16.07
C SER A 17 -38.41 -23.43 14.67
N LYS A 18 -39.43 -24.20 14.26
CA LYS A 18 -40.12 -24.22 12.97
C LYS A 18 -41.21 -23.14 12.83
N GLU A 19 -41.43 -22.77 11.55
CA GLU A 19 -42.69 -22.51 10.86
C GLU A 19 -43.64 -21.44 11.38
N THR A 20 -44.03 -20.52 10.49
CA THR A 20 -45.38 -20.54 9.92
C THR A 20 -45.49 -19.75 8.60
N ARG A 21 -46.13 -20.44 7.63
CA ARG A 21 -46.59 -19.89 6.33
C ARG A 21 -47.83 -19.02 6.54
N HIS A 22 -47.94 -17.94 5.78
CA HIS A 22 -49.25 -17.56 5.25
C HIS A 22 -49.14 -17.01 3.83
N ARG A 23 -49.95 -17.65 3.02
CA ARG A 23 -50.23 -17.41 1.60
C ARG A 23 -51.56 -16.67 1.53
N GLU A 24 -51.62 -15.54 0.84
CA GLU A 24 -52.88 -15.09 0.30
C GLU A 24 -52.72 -14.39 -1.04
N GLN A 25 -53.48 -14.95 -2.01
CA GLN A 25 -53.68 -14.42 -3.34
C GLN A 25 -54.94 -13.54 -3.31
N VAL A 26 -54.98 -12.42 -4.04
CA VAL A 26 -56.23 -11.90 -4.63
C VAL A 26 -55.92 -11.01 -5.86
N LYS A 27 -56.29 -11.52 -7.02
CA LYS A 27 -57.06 -11.01 -8.17
C LYS A 27 -56.84 -9.60 -8.76
N LYS A 28 -56.54 -9.64 -10.06
CA LYS A 28 -56.79 -8.56 -11.05
C LYS A 28 -58.28 -8.27 -11.26
N PRO A 29 -58.63 -7.10 -11.78
CA PRO A 29 -59.38 -7.07 -13.04
C PRO A 29 -58.85 -6.12 -14.12
N LEU A 30 -59.24 -6.46 -15.36
CA LEU A 30 -59.00 -5.80 -16.63
C LEU A 30 -60.04 -4.70 -16.93
N LYS A 31 -59.66 -3.84 -17.94
CA LYS A 31 -60.42 -3.00 -18.92
C LYS A 31 -60.42 -1.50 -18.55
N LYS A 32 -60.13 -0.58 -19.50
CA LYS A 32 -60.65 -0.38 -20.88
C LYS A 32 -59.69 0.50 -21.69
N LYS A 33 -59.74 0.33 -23.03
CA LYS A 33 -59.20 1.22 -24.05
C LYS A 33 -59.92 2.56 -24.08
N ASP A 34 -59.17 3.64 -24.30
CA ASP A 34 -59.67 4.73 -25.13
C ASP A 34 -58.56 5.40 -25.91
N SER A 35 -58.84 5.64 -27.16
CA SER A 35 -58.04 6.21 -28.20
C SER A 35 -58.16 7.73 -28.25
N GLY A 36 -57.04 8.45 -28.33
CA GLY A 36 -57.13 9.86 -28.68
C GLY A 36 -55.86 10.66 -28.34
N VAL A 37 -55.28 11.26 -29.39
CA VAL A 37 -54.29 12.34 -29.39
C VAL A 37 -52.83 11.94 -29.37
N GLN A 38 -52.34 11.60 -30.53
CA GLN A 38 -50.91 11.67 -30.88
C GLN A 38 -50.68 12.96 -31.72
N VAL A 39 -50.32 14.06 -31.15
CA VAL A 39 -49.62 15.17 -31.86
C VAL A 39 -48.78 16.08 -30.96
N ALA A 40 -48.90 16.09 -29.65
CA ALA A 40 -48.23 17.09 -28.79
C ALA A 40 -47.02 16.58 -27.99
N LYS A 41 -46.37 15.49 -28.38
CA LYS A 41 -45.25 14.91 -27.59
C LYS A 41 -43.86 14.93 -28.27
N ARG A 42 -43.68 15.64 -29.39
CA ARG A 42 -42.36 15.71 -30.06
C ARG A 42 -41.50 16.87 -29.61
N ASP A 43 -42.07 18.00 -29.18
CA ASP A 43 -41.27 19.17 -28.81
C ASP A 43 -40.76 19.13 -27.37
N ASP A 44 -41.47 18.47 -26.44
CA ASP A 44 -41.03 18.34 -25.06
C ASP A 44 -39.82 17.39 -24.88
N ARG A 45 -39.68 16.39 -25.72
CA ARG A 45 -38.51 15.49 -25.65
C ARG A 45 -37.20 16.18 -26.06
N ARG A 46 -37.25 17.06 -27.06
CA ARG A 46 -36.07 17.81 -27.51
C ARG A 46 -35.60 18.84 -26.50
N ALA A 47 -36.53 19.45 -25.76
CA ALA A 47 -36.21 20.39 -24.68
C ALA A 47 -35.65 19.68 -23.43
N GLN A 48 -36.13 18.46 -23.13
CA GLN A 48 -35.60 17.66 -22.02
C GLN A 48 -34.25 17.01 -22.31
N GLU A 49 -33.97 16.61 -23.57
CA GLU A 49 -32.63 16.15 -23.96
C GLU A 49 -31.58 17.28 -23.94
N GLN A 50 -31.93 18.49 -24.37
CA GLN A 50 -31.03 19.64 -24.29
C GLN A 50 -30.78 20.12 -22.84
N LYS A 51 -31.69 19.84 -21.90
CA LYS A 51 -31.51 20.17 -20.48
C LYS A 51 -30.65 19.10 -19.77
N ARG A 52 -30.77 17.82 -20.17
CA ARG A 52 -29.91 16.75 -19.63
C ARG A 52 -28.46 16.84 -20.07
N ASP A 53 -28.19 17.45 -21.23
CA ASP A 53 -26.80 17.66 -21.70
C ASP A 53 -26.11 18.86 -21.03
N ARG A 54 -26.88 19.77 -20.38
CA ARG A 54 -26.32 20.90 -19.60
C ARG A 54 -26.00 20.53 -18.16
N ASP A 55 -26.60 19.48 -17.62
CA ASP A 55 -26.42 19.02 -16.24
C ASP A 55 -25.49 17.81 -16.12
N ARG A 56 -24.81 17.39 -17.18
CA ARG A 56 -23.66 16.50 -17.06
C ARG A 56 -22.56 17.28 -16.32
N PRO A 57 -22.02 16.72 -15.22
CA PRO A 57 -20.79 17.27 -14.63
C PRO A 57 -19.79 17.38 -15.79
N ARG A 58 -19.33 18.60 -16.05
CA ARG A 58 -18.20 18.80 -16.98
C ARG A 58 -17.08 17.95 -16.42
N ASP A 59 -16.63 16.95 -17.20
CA ASP A 59 -15.37 16.27 -16.94
C ASP A 59 -14.37 17.37 -16.61
N THR A 60 -13.92 17.36 -15.36
CA THR A 60 -12.90 18.28 -14.90
C THR A 60 -11.69 18.05 -15.76
N PHE A 61 -11.43 18.97 -16.63
CA PHE A 61 -10.31 19.06 -17.55
C PHE A 61 -9.03 18.74 -16.77
N MET A 62 -8.52 17.54 -16.96
CA MET A 62 -7.16 17.20 -16.54
C MET A 62 -6.23 18.00 -17.46
N PRO A 63 -5.33 18.82 -16.95
CA PRO A 63 -4.39 19.54 -17.78
C PRO A 63 -3.59 18.51 -18.58
N ASP A 64 -3.65 18.57 -19.90
CA ASP A 64 -2.82 17.78 -20.81
C ASP A 64 -1.37 18.27 -20.68
N THR A 65 -0.66 17.76 -19.68
CA THR A 65 0.76 18.03 -19.48
C THR A 65 1.65 17.08 -20.30
N GLY A 66 1.07 16.24 -21.16
CA GLY A 66 1.80 15.29 -22.00
C GLY A 66 2.60 14.22 -21.25
N LYS A 67 2.54 14.22 -19.90
CA LYS A 67 3.18 13.20 -19.05
C LYS A 67 2.12 12.51 -18.21
N SER A 68 1.92 11.22 -18.43
CA SER A 68 1.10 10.38 -17.55
C SER A 68 1.60 10.50 -16.10
N LEU A 69 0.67 10.71 -15.16
CA LEU A 69 1.02 10.75 -13.74
C LEU A 69 1.52 9.37 -13.30
N ARG A 70 2.72 9.31 -12.77
CA ARG A 70 3.35 8.05 -12.34
C ARG A 70 3.24 7.87 -10.83
N VAL A 71 2.84 6.66 -10.43
CA VAL A 71 2.76 6.25 -9.02
C VAL A 71 3.56 4.96 -8.82
N ALA A 72 4.13 4.78 -7.64
CA ALA A 72 4.68 3.52 -7.21
C ALA A 72 4.00 3.05 -5.92
N ILE A 73 3.85 1.74 -5.79
CA ILE A 73 3.29 1.08 -4.60
C ILE A 73 4.38 0.15 -4.06
N LEU A 74 4.82 0.41 -2.84
CA LEU A 74 5.79 -0.39 -2.09
C LEU A 74 5.08 -1.16 -0.99
N ILE A 75 5.30 -2.45 -0.90
CA ILE A 75 4.76 -3.29 0.16
C ILE A 75 5.86 -3.64 1.14
N ASP A 76 5.74 -3.15 2.36
CA ASP A 76 6.67 -3.38 3.46
C ASP A 76 6.42 -4.74 4.15
N ASP A 77 7.26 -5.11 5.12
CA ASP A 77 7.17 -6.27 6.01
C ASP A 77 7.10 -7.65 5.32
N ILE A 78 7.66 -7.77 4.13
CA ILE A 78 7.73 -9.05 3.42
C ILE A 78 8.81 -9.96 4.04
N GLY A 79 8.57 -11.27 4.04
CA GLY A 79 9.52 -12.30 4.48
C GLY A 79 9.03 -13.22 5.59
N GLN A 80 7.80 -13.02 6.08
CA GLN A 80 7.15 -13.88 7.07
C GLN A 80 6.05 -14.73 6.44
N ASP A 81 5.12 -14.11 5.73
CA ASP A 81 3.97 -14.76 5.10
C ASP A 81 4.17 -14.88 3.58
N MET A 82 4.39 -16.10 3.13
CA MET A 82 4.56 -16.41 1.70
C MET A 82 3.23 -16.51 0.94
N ASN A 83 2.10 -16.69 1.62
CA ASN A 83 0.78 -16.69 0.98
C ASN A 83 0.38 -15.27 0.62
N ALA A 84 0.52 -14.32 1.56
CA ALA A 84 0.31 -12.91 1.30
C ALA A 84 1.20 -12.39 0.15
N LEU A 85 2.49 -12.78 0.14
CA LEU A 85 3.38 -12.46 -0.97
C LEU A 85 2.88 -13.06 -2.30
N HIS A 86 2.41 -14.31 -2.30
CA HIS A 86 1.86 -14.93 -3.51
C HIS A 86 0.67 -14.15 -4.05
N GLU A 87 -0.31 -13.82 -3.20
CA GLU A 87 -1.47 -13.01 -3.61
C GLU A 87 -1.08 -11.65 -4.20
N LEU A 88 -0.11 -10.97 -3.58
CA LEU A 88 0.41 -9.68 -4.06
C LEU A 88 1.11 -9.80 -5.42
N LEU A 89 1.85 -10.88 -5.65
CA LEU A 89 2.55 -11.13 -6.93
C LEU A 89 1.60 -11.46 -8.08
N GLU A 90 0.39 -11.94 -7.78
CA GLU A 90 -0.67 -12.18 -8.80
C GLU A 90 -1.42 -10.90 -9.18
N ILE A 91 -1.25 -9.80 -8.45
CA ILE A 91 -1.82 -8.50 -8.85
C ILE A 91 -1.11 -8.02 -10.13
N ASN A 92 -1.89 -7.79 -11.18
CA ASN A 92 -1.38 -7.29 -12.46
C ASN A 92 -0.98 -5.81 -12.37
N ALA A 93 0.01 -5.49 -11.54
CA ALA A 93 0.62 -4.17 -11.43
C ALA A 93 2.09 -4.32 -11.00
N PRO A 94 3.00 -3.45 -11.41
CA PRO A 94 4.42 -3.53 -11.07
C PRO A 94 4.68 -3.06 -9.64
N LEU A 95 4.10 -3.74 -8.64
CA LEU A 95 4.35 -3.48 -7.24
C LEU A 95 5.85 -3.68 -6.91
N SER A 96 6.35 -2.94 -5.93
CA SER A 96 7.67 -3.12 -5.34
C SER A 96 7.54 -3.67 -3.92
N PHE A 97 8.57 -4.34 -3.43
CA PHE A 97 8.50 -5.07 -2.17
C PHE A 97 9.73 -4.81 -1.30
N ALA A 98 9.51 -4.47 -0.05
CA ALA A 98 10.55 -4.32 0.95
C ALA A 98 10.55 -5.55 1.89
N VAL A 99 11.67 -6.24 1.91
CA VAL A 99 11.82 -7.51 2.59
C VAL A 99 12.57 -7.29 3.91
N LEU A 100 11.96 -7.68 5.01
CA LEU A 100 12.60 -7.72 6.33
C LEU A 100 13.78 -8.69 6.30
N PRO A 101 14.96 -8.31 6.81
CA PRO A 101 16.10 -9.21 6.87
C PRO A 101 15.89 -10.29 7.94
N ARG A 102 16.56 -11.44 7.77
CA ARG A 102 16.63 -12.51 8.78
C ARG A 102 15.28 -13.05 9.24
N GLN A 103 14.25 -12.91 8.41
CA GLN A 103 13.00 -13.65 8.60
C GLN A 103 13.13 -15.06 7.97
N PRO A 104 12.26 -16.01 8.34
CA PRO A 104 12.33 -17.37 7.83
C PRO A 104 12.35 -17.47 6.31
N HIS A 105 11.69 -16.54 5.62
CA HIS A 105 11.54 -16.57 4.17
C HIS A 105 12.18 -15.38 3.45
N SER A 106 13.01 -14.56 4.11
CA SER A 106 13.59 -13.34 3.50
C SER A 106 14.25 -13.61 2.15
N ALA A 107 15.18 -14.56 2.09
CA ALA A 107 15.92 -14.86 0.86
C ALA A 107 15.03 -15.49 -0.22
N GLU A 108 14.09 -16.33 0.15
CA GLU A 108 13.14 -16.96 -0.78
C GLU A 108 12.19 -15.92 -1.35
N ALA A 109 11.60 -15.06 -0.51
CA ALA A 109 10.73 -13.97 -0.92
C ALA A 109 11.44 -13.04 -1.91
N ALA A 110 12.66 -12.57 -1.57
CA ALA A 110 13.45 -11.71 -2.44
C ALA A 110 13.71 -12.35 -3.83
N LYS A 111 14.05 -13.63 -3.88
CA LYS A 111 14.22 -14.36 -5.14
C LYS A 111 12.92 -14.46 -5.95
N ARG A 112 11.79 -14.80 -5.31
CA ARG A 112 10.48 -14.89 -5.99
C ARG A 112 10.05 -13.54 -6.57
N ILE A 113 10.23 -12.46 -5.82
CA ILE A 113 9.94 -11.08 -6.26
C ILE A 113 10.80 -10.75 -7.49
N HIS A 114 12.11 -11.02 -7.42
CA HIS A 114 13.04 -10.77 -8.51
C HIS A 114 12.69 -11.57 -9.78
N LEU A 115 12.34 -12.86 -9.66
CA LEU A 115 11.94 -13.71 -10.78
C LEU A 115 10.64 -13.22 -11.47
N LYS A 116 9.77 -12.51 -10.75
CA LYS A 116 8.58 -11.84 -11.31
C LYS A 116 8.90 -10.44 -11.86
N ASN A 117 10.17 -10.06 -12.02
CA ASN A 117 10.62 -8.74 -12.48
C ASN A 117 10.07 -7.58 -11.66
N ARG A 118 9.95 -7.77 -10.34
CA ARG A 118 9.55 -6.73 -9.39
C ARG A 118 10.78 -6.18 -8.65
N ASP A 119 10.67 -4.95 -8.15
CA ASP A 119 11.73 -4.38 -7.32
C ASP A 119 11.75 -5.02 -5.94
N VAL A 120 12.96 -5.37 -5.50
CA VAL A 120 13.27 -5.80 -4.13
C VAL A 120 13.97 -4.65 -3.43
N LEU A 121 13.54 -4.32 -2.23
CA LEU A 121 14.22 -3.43 -1.29
C LEU A 121 14.54 -4.19 -0.01
N LEU A 122 15.62 -3.81 0.66
CA LEU A 122 15.86 -4.22 2.04
C LEU A 122 15.02 -3.36 2.97
N HIS A 123 14.08 -3.96 3.70
CA HIS A 123 13.33 -3.28 4.77
C HIS A 123 14.14 -3.29 6.04
N LEU A 124 14.93 -2.22 6.26
CA LEU A 124 15.99 -2.15 7.26
C LEU A 124 15.42 -1.76 8.63
N PRO A 125 15.43 -2.68 9.62
CA PRO A 125 14.94 -2.37 10.96
C PRO A 125 15.84 -1.34 11.65
N MET A 126 15.21 -0.32 12.24
CA MET A 126 15.89 0.78 12.94
C MET A 126 15.17 1.12 14.25
N GLU A 127 15.92 1.63 15.22
CA GLU A 127 15.43 1.97 16.56
C GLU A 127 14.26 2.98 16.53
N PRO A 128 13.06 2.63 17.05
CA PRO A 128 11.97 3.59 17.24
C PRO A 128 12.09 4.36 18.54
N LYS A 129 11.34 5.46 18.68
CA LYS A 129 11.25 6.24 19.94
C LYS A 129 10.66 5.45 21.09
N SER A 130 9.80 4.51 20.78
CA SER A 130 9.13 3.61 21.72
C SER A 130 9.99 2.40 22.17
N TYR A 131 11.25 2.31 21.72
CA TYR A 131 12.14 1.25 22.20
C TYR A 131 12.47 1.46 23.71
N PRO A 132 12.45 0.45 24.56
CA PRO A 132 12.39 -1.01 24.27
C PRO A 132 10.99 -1.64 24.21
N GLU A 133 9.91 -0.87 24.40
CA GLU A 133 8.53 -1.36 24.35
C GLU A 133 8.22 -1.96 22.99
N ASP A 134 8.47 -1.21 21.92
CA ASP A 134 8.38 -1.68 20.54
C ASP A 134 9.77 -2.06 20.02
N ARG A 135 9.92 -3.32 19.67
CA ARG A 135 11.19 -3.85 19.17
C ARG A 135 11.18 -3.94 17.64
N PRO A 136 12.17 -3.34 16.95
CA PRO A 136 12.22 -3.33 15.50
C PRO A 136 12.61 -4.69 14.89
N GLY A 137 12.87 -5.68 15.69
CA GLY A 137 13.15 -7.04 15.23
C GLY A 137 14.62 -7.34 14.90
N ASN A 138 14.83 -8.48 14.27
CA ASN A 138 16.17 -9.00 13.99
C ASN A 138 16.93 -8.12 13.00
N GLY A 139 18.19 -7.87 13.29
CA GLY A 139 19.04 -7.08 12.42
C GLY A 139 18.88 -5.57 12.56
N ALA A 140 18.20 -5.11 13.61
CA ALA A 140 17.97 -3.69 13.85
C ALA A 140 19.26 -2.89 14.06
N LEU A 141 19.22 -1.64 13.61
CA LEU A 141 20.23 -0.63 13.89
C LEU A 141 19.79 0.20 15.08
N PHE A 142 20.70 0.40 16.05
CA PHE A 142 20.47 1.16 17.27
C PHE A 142 21.43 2.35 17.38
N LEU A 143 21.02 3.44 18.01
CA LEU A 143 21.88 4.62 18.23
C LEU A 143 23.11 4.30 19.07
N SER A 144 23.04 3.30 19.95
CA SER A 144 24.18 2.83 20.77
C SER A 144 25.27 2.14 19.97
N MET A 145 25.02 1.75 18.71
CA MET A 145 26.01 1.09 17.86
C MET A 145 27.07 2.07 17.38
N THR A 146 28.30 1.59 17.32
CA THR A 146 29.40 2.27 16.63
C THR A 146 29.17 2.24 15.10
N ASP A 147 29.83 3.11 14.36
CA ASP A 147 29.75 3.16 12.89
C ASP A 147 30.15 1.82 12.26
N LYS A 148 31.16 1.16 12.82
CA LYS A 148 31.60 -0.17 12.37
C LYS A 148 30.50 -1.23 12.57
N GLU A 149 29.82 -1.20 13.71
CA GLU A 149 28.71 -2.12 14.00
C GLU A 149 27.53 -1.88 13.08
N ILE A 150 27.15 -0.61 12.83
CA ILE A 150 26.10 -0.25 11.85
C ILE A 150 26.42 -0.81 10.48
N ARG A 151 27.63 -0.55 9.95
CA ARG A 151 28.07 -1.04 8.63
C ARG A 151 28.06 -2.57 8.58
N THR A 152 28.57 -3.22 9.61
CA THR A 152 28.59 -4.68 9.70
C THR A 152 27.19 -5.27 9.73
N GLN A 153 26.29 -4.67 10.52
CA GLN A 153 24.89 -5.13 10.63
C GLN A 153 24.14 -4.89 9.32
N PHE A 154 24.32 -3.74 8.69
CA PHE A 154 23.77 -3.44 7.37
C PHE A 154 24.20 -4.49 6.32
N GLN A 155 25.49 -4.78 6.23
CA GLN A 155 26.02 -5.77 5.29
C GLN A 155 25.40 -7.17 5.52
N ARG A 156 25.33 -7.61 6.78
CA ARG A 156 24.71 -8.89 7.16
C ARG A 156 23.23 -8.95 6.84
N ASN A 157 22.52 -7.83 6.92
CA ASN A 157 21.11 -7.76 6.55
C ASN A 157 20.95 -7.87 5.03
N LEU A 158 21.77 -7.14 4.28
CA LEU A 158 21.75 -7.14 2.81
C LEU A 158 22.01 -8.53 2.23
N GLU A 159 22.87 -9.33 2.86
CA GLU A 159 23.15 -10.71 2.45
C GLU A 159 21.93 -11.63 2.55
N THR A 160 20.97 -11.31 3.42
CA THR A 160 19.72 -12.09 3.57
C THR A 160 18.61 -11.66 2.61
N VAL A 161 18.79 -10.53 1.89
CA VAL A 161 17.83 -9.98 0.93
C VAL A 161 18.51 -9.80 -0.43
N PRO A 162 18.75 -10.89 -1.18
CA PRO A 162 19.40 -10.81 -2.48
C PRO A 162 18.57 -9.99 -3.47
N HIS A 163 19.24 -9.42 -4.47
CA HIS A 163 18.65 -8.59 -5.53
C HIS A 163 18.06 -7.24 -5.06
N ALA A 164 18.35 -6.79 -3.84
CA ALA A 164 17.91 -5.49 -3.36
C ALA A 164 18.50 -4.37 -4.23
N LYS A 165 17.64 -3.48 -4.73
CA LYS A 165 17.99 -2.27 -5.50
C LYS A 165 18.03 -1.02 -4.64
N GLY A 166 17.41 -1.07 -3.46
CA GLY A 166 17.30 0.02 -2.53
C GLY A 166 17.00 -0.47 -1.12
N VAL A 167 16.86 0.47 -0.24
CA VAL A 167 16.58 0.26 1.19
C VAL A 167 15.46 1.20 1.62
N ASN A 168 14.57 0.75 2.50
CA ASN A 168 13.70 1.63 3.26
C ASN A 168 13.74 1.29 4.76
N ASN A 169 13.40 2.23 5.62
CA ASN A 169 13.40 1.99 7.06
C ASN A 169 12.13 1.31 7.53
N HIS A 170 12.29 0.20 8.29
CA HIS A 170 11.27 -0.37 9.15
C HIS A 170 11.35 0.30 10.52
N MET A 171 10.23 0.87 11.00
CA MET A 171 10.25 1.73 12.19
C MET A 171 11.29 2.87 12.05
N GLY A 172 12.13 3.07 13.08
CA GLY A 172 13.27 3.98 13.02
C GLY A 172 12.95 5.43 13.34
N SER A 173 11.82 5.72 14.00
CA SER A 173 11.45 7.09 14.34
C SER A 173 12.48 7.81 15.24
N ARG A 174 13.31 7.07 15.97
CA ARG A 174 14.44 7.61 16.75
C ARG A 174 15.73 7.63 15.92
N PHE A 175 16.04 6.52 15.26
CA PHE A 175 17.30 6.37 14.52
C PHE A 175 17.42 7.37 13.36
N THR A 176 16.32 7.57 12.59
CA THR A 176 16.34 8.47 11.44
C THR A 176 16.45 9.96 11.80
N GLU A 177 16.27 10.34 13.06
CA GLU A 177 16.49 11.71 13.54
C GLU A 177 17.96 12.02 13.84
N ASP A 178 18.83 11.00 13.90
CA ASP A 178 20.26 11.16 14.13
C ASP A 178 21.00 11.33 12.81
N THR A 179 21.52 12.55 12.56
CA THR A 179 22.21 12.88 11.31
C THR A 179 23.48 12.04 11.13
N GLU A 180 24.28 11.85 12.19
CA GLU A 180 25.56 11.13 12.09
C GLU A 180 25.33 9.65 11.77
N LYS A 181 24.37 9.01 12.44
CA LYS A 181 24.02 7.61 12.16
C LYS A 181 23.44 7.43 10.77
N MET A 182 22.60 8.37 10.32
CA MET A 182 22.07 8.34 8.95
C MET A 182 23.17 8.55 7.90
N LEU A 183 24.17 9.39 8.16
CA LEU A 183 25.33 9.52 7.27
C LEU A 183 26.11 8.20 7.11
N VAL A 184 26.29 7.43 8.19
CA VAL A 184 26.91 6.10 8.13
C VAL A 184 26.11 5.15 7.23
N VAL A 185 24.78 5.13 7.41
CA VAL A 185 23.88 4.30 6.58
C VAL A 185 23.96 4.75 5.12
N MET A 186 23.81 6.05 4.83
CA MET A 186 23.85 6.56 3.45
C MET A 186 25.20 6.28 2.77
N THR A 187 26.30 6.38 3.51
CA THR A 187 27.61 6.01 2.97
C THR A 187 27.66 4.54 2.57
N ALA A 188 27.14 3.64 3.41
CA ALA A 188 27.08 2.22 3.09
C ALA A 188 26.16 1.92 1.87
N LEU A 189 25.05 2.66 1.71
CA LEU A 189 24.20 2.56 0.53
C LEU A 189 24.93 3.01 -0.74
N LYS A 190 25.62 4.15 -0.67
CA LYS A 190 26.38 4.70 -1.80
C LYS A 190 27.44 3.71 -2.32
N GLU A 191 28.17 3.08 -1.41
CA GLU A 191 29.17 2.06 -1.74
C GLU A 191 28.59 0.85 -2.47
N LYS A 192 27.30 0.57 -2.26
CA LYS A 192 26.56 -0.54 -2.90
C LYS A 192 25.74 -0.11 -4.12
N GLY A 193 25.68 1.17 -4.44
CA GLY A 193 24.85 1.68 -5.53
C GLY A 193 23.34 1.55 -5.26
N LEU A 194 22.94 1.61 -3.99
CA LEU A 194 21.54 1.47 -3.56
C LEU A 194 20.90 2.85 -3.34
N PHE A 195 19.60 2.96 -3.64
CA PHE A 195 18.81 4.13 -3.28
C PHE A 195 18.15 3.97 -1.89
N PHE A 196 17.68 5.08 -1.33
CA PHE A 196 16.95 5.07 -0.06
C PHE A 196 15.51 5.58 -0.23
N VAL A 197 14.58 4.92 0.45
CA VAL A 197 13.20 5.34 0.62
C VAL A 197 12.94 5.64 2.09
N ASP A 198 12.63 6.89 2.43
CA ASP A 198 12.22 7.25 3.78
C ASP A 198 10.73 6.94 3.97
N SER A 199 10.42 5.96 4.82
CA SER A 199 9.05 5.61 5.22
C SER A 199 8.39 6.68 6.09
N ARG A 200 9.15 7.73 6.51
CA ARG A 200 8.68 8.87 7.33
C ARG A 200 7.89 8.44 8.56
N THR A 201 8.48 7.61 9.37
CA THR A 201 7.94 7.22 10.68
C THR A 201 8.06 8.34 11.72
N THR A 202 8.77 9.41 11.38
CA THR A 202 8.83 10.69 12.09
C THR A 202 8.86 11.87 11.10
N LYS A 203 8.34 13.02 11.50
CA LYS A 203 8.43 14.26 10.73
C LYS A 203 9.85 14.86 10.74
N ASP A 204 10.64 14.53 11.77
CA ASP A 204 11.95 15.10 12.06
C ASP A 204 13.11 14.27 11.46
N SER A 205 12.81 13.34 10.55
CA SER A 205 13.80 12.49 9.87
C SER A 205 14.89 13.32 9.18
N LYS A 206 16.14 12.95 9.41
CA LYS A 206 17.36 13.50 8.79
C LYS A 206 17.82 12.71 7.57
N ALA A 207 17.04 11.70 7.16
CA ALA A 207 17.42 10.83 6.06
C ALA A 207 17.63 11.59 4.74
N ARG A 208 16.76 12.60 4.44
CA ARG A 208 16.92 13.47 3.25
C ARG A 208 18.23 14.22 3.29
N GLU A 209 18.51 14.91 4.40
CA GLU A 209 19.73 15.70 4.58
C GLU A 209 21.00 14.84 4.40
N ALA A 210 21.00 13.65 5.02
CA ALA A 210 22.11 12.71 4.90
C ALA A 210 22.26 12.16 3.45
N ALA A 211 21.14 11.85 2.79
CA ALA A 211 21.14 11.36 1.41
C ALA A 211 21.70 12.42 0.44
N ASP A 212 21.25 13.66 0.55
CA ASP A 212 21.71 14.78 -0.28
C ASP A 212 23.20 15.05 -0.08
N LYS A 213 23.69 14.99 1.18
CA LYS A 213 25.12 15.20 1.50
C LYS A 213 26.04 14.11 0.90
N ILE A 214 25.59 12.85 0.90
CA ILE A 214 26.35 11.70 0.39
C ILE A 214 26.11 11.51 -1.12
N GLY A 215 25.04 12.01 -1.67
CA GLY A 215 24.62 11.80 -3.05
C GLY A 215 24.02 10.41 -3.25
N VAL A 216 23.12 10.00 -2.37
CA VAL A 216 22.32 8.77 -2.48
C VAL A 216 20.98 9.12 -3.12
N PRO A 217 20.54 8.44 -4.20
CA PRO A 217 19.23 8.65 -4.77
C PRO A 217 18.14 8.38 -3.71
N PHE A 218 17.17 9.29 -3.59
CA PHE A 218 16.28 9.33 -2.43
C PHE A 218 14.82 9.60 -2.78
N LEU A 219 13.93 8.87 -2.15
CA LEU A 219 12.49 9.09 -2.17
C LEU A 219 11.93 9.23 -0.75
N THR A 220 10.77 9.86 -0.67
CA THR A 220 9.98 9.94 0.55
C THR A 220 8.58 9.38 0.29
N ARG A 221 8.06 8.58 1.22
CA ARG A 221 6.68 8.15 1.21
C ARG A 221 5.73 9.36 1.20
N LYS A 222 4.73 9.32 0.34
CA LYS A 222 3.67 10.32 0.31
C LYS A 222 2.48 9.90 1.17
N ILE A 223 2.04 8.66 1.04
CA ILE A 223 0.83 8.14 1.69
C ILE A 223 1.10 6.74 2.25
N PHE A 224 0.65 6.45 3.49
CA PHE A 224 0.41 5.08 3.93
C PHE A 224 -0.96 4.62 3.48
N ILE A 225 -1.04 3.41 2.92
CA ILE A 225 -2.28 2.85 2.39
C ILE A 225 -3.19 2.42 3.55
N ASP A 226 -2.64 1.86 4.60
CA ASP A 226 -3.30 0.97 5.56
C ASP A 226 -3.12 1.33 7.03
N ASN A 227 -3.01 2.62 7.35
CA ASN A 227 -2.94 3.06 8.76
C ASN A 227 -4.07 2.49 9.64
N ASP A 228 -5.25 2.32 9.07
CA ASP A 228 -6.45 1.90 9.80
C ASP A 228 -6.76 0.39 9.65
N HIS A 229 -5.90 -0.38 8.98
CA HIS A 229 -6.09 -1.81 8.68
C HIS A 229 -7.47 -2.16 8.09
N ASN A 230 -8.13 -1.20 7.43
CA ASN A 230 -9.49 -1.31 6.91
C ASN A 230 -9.49 -1.21 5.39
N TYR A 231 -10.23 -2.09 4.71
CA TYR A 231 -10.34 -2.12 3.25
C TYR A 231 -10.80 -0.78 2.65
N GLN A 232 -11.90 -0.21 3.18
CA GLN A 232 -12.46 1.02 2.63
C GLN A 232 -11.49 2.19 2.79
N ALA A 233 -10.88 2.35 3.97
CA ALA A 233 -9.87 3.37 4.22
C ALA A 233 -8.65 3.18 3.31
N SER A 234 -8.19 1.95 3.12
CA SER A 234 -7.07 1.63 2.22
C SER A 234 -7.38 1.97 0.76
N LEU A 235 -8.58 1.67 0.30
CA LEU A 235 -9.03 2.01 -1.05
C LEU A 235 -9.15 3.53 -1.25
N GLU A 236 -9.68 4.23 -0.27
CA GLU A 236 -9.75 5.70 -0.26
C GLU A 236 -8.36 6.33 -0.30
N ASN A 237 -7.42 5.86 0.52
CA ASN A 237 -6.04 6.34 0.53
C ASN A 237 -5.34 6.15 -0.82
N LEU A 238 -5.67 5.10 -1.58
CA LEU A 238 -5.15 4.84 -2.92
C LEU A 238 -5.79 5.70 -4.02
N THR A 239 -6.98 6.28 -3.80
CA THR A 239 -7.74 6.97 -4.84
C THR A 239 -8.00 8.45 -4.54
N ARG A 240 -8.18 8.83 -3.28
CA ARG A 240 -8.55 10.18 -2.84
C ARG A 240 -7.52 11.27 -3.19
N TRP A 241 -6.23 10.91 -3.21
CA TRP A 241 -5.16 11.85 -3.58
C TRP A 241 -5.32 12.42 -5.00
N LEU A 242 -6.07 11.73 -5.87
CA LEU A 242 -6.38 12.20 -7.22
C LEU A 242 -7.27 13.45 -7.22
N GLU A 243 -8.01 13.67 -6.15
CA GLU A 243 -8.94 14.78 -6.01
C GLU A 243 -8.29 16.00 -5.31
N ASP A 244 -7.08 15.80 -4.74
CA ASP A 244 -6.34 16.87 -4.04
C ASP A 244 -5.33 17.53 -4.97
N PRO A 245 -5.58 18.80 -5.42
CA PRO A 245 -4.64 19.54 -6.26
C PRO A 245 -3.26 19.71 -5.62
N GLY A 246 -3.16 19.77 -4.29
CA GLY A 246 -1.90 19.84 -3.55
C GLY A 246 -1.09 18.55 -3.59
N MET A 247 -1.76 17.42 -3.80
CA MET A 247 -1.13 16.10 -3.96
C MET A 247 -0.69 15.83 -5.40
N GLN A 248 -1.31 16.46 -6.39
CA GLN A 248 -0.97 16.39 -7.82
C GLN A 248 0.29 17.21 -8.19
N GLY A 249 0.97 17.80 -7.20
CA GLY A 249 2.18 18.59 -7.40
C GLY A 249 3.31 17.80 -8.07
N ASN A 250 4.24 18.53 -8.67
CA ASN A 250 5.30 18.16 -9.61
C ASN A 250 6.20 16.98 -9.22
N GLY A 251 5.68 15.76 -9.13
CA GLY A 251 6.53 14.58 -8.90
C GLY A 251 5.76 13.28 -8.75
N PRO A 252 6.46 12.16 -8.85
CA PRO A 252 5.86 10.85 -8.67
C PRO A 252 5.37 10.64 -7.24
N VAL A 253 4.27 9.89 -7.08
CA VAL A 253 3.68 9.57 -5.77
C VAL A 253 4.10 8.17 -5.35
N LEU A 254 4.67 8.06 -4.14
CA LEU A 254 5.00 6.78 -3.52
C LEU A 254 3.99 6.46 -2.41
N PHE A 255 3.30 5.35 -2.60
CA PHE A 255 2.48 4.69 -1.58
C PHE A 255 3.25 3.60 -0.88
N ILE A 256 3.07 3.48 0.43
CA ILE A 256 3.57 2.33 1.21
C ILE A 256 2.37 1.66 1.89
N GLY A 257 2.36 0.35 1.87
CA GLY A 257 1.39 -0.49 2.59
C GLY A 257 2.03 -1.79 3.06
N HIS A 258 1.27 -2.57 3.83
CA HIS A 258 1.71 -3.83 4.43
C HIS A 258 0.89 -5.00 3.88
N PRO A 259 1.33 -6.25 4.06
CA PRO A 259 0.68 -7.42 3.46
C PRO A 259 -0.59 -7.87 4.23
N TYR A 260 -1.43 -6.91 4.67
CA TYR A 260 -2.71 -7.22 5.30
C TYR A 260 -3.73 -7.62 4.24
N PRO A 261 -4.64 -8.57 4.54
CA PRO A 261 -5.69 -8.97 3.59
C PRO A 261 -6.52 -7.79 3.07
N SER A 262 -6.84 -6.82 3.92
CA SER A 262 -7.56 -5.59 3.55
C SER A 262 -6.79 -4.73 2.54
N THR A 263 -5.47 -4.60 2.73
CA THR A 263 -4.57 -3.86 1.84
C THR A 263 -4.43 -4.55 0.48
N ILE A 264 -4.28 -5.87 0.47
CA ILE A 264 -4.16 -6.68 -0.76
C ILE A 264 -5.42 -6.51 -1.62
N LEU A 265 -6.61 -6.61 -1.01
CA LEU A 265 -7.88 -6.40 -1.70
C LEU A 265 -8.01 -4.97 -2.23
N ALA A 266 -7.70 -3.97 -1.41
CA ALA A 266 -7.78 -2.56 -1.80
C ALA A 266 -6.84 -2.23 -2.98
N ILE A 267 -5.62 -2.74 -2.99
CA ILE A 267 -4.68 -2.55 -4.10
C ILE A 267 -5.20 -3.22 -5.38
N ARG A 268 -5.72 -4.46 -5.29
CA ARG A 268 -6.28 -5.19 -6.42
C ARG A 268 -7.40 -4.39 -7.10
N ASP A 269 -8.30 -3.83 -6.32
CA ASP A 269 -9.45 -3.07 -6.83
C ASP A 269 -9.03 -1.68 -7.34
N ALA A 270 -8.08 -1.02 -6.65
CA ALA A 270 -7.58 0.30 -7.05
C ALA A 270 -6.83 0.28 -8.38
N VAL A 271 -6.08 -0.79 -8.71
CA VAL A 271 -5.25 -0.87 -9.92
C VAL A 271 -6.04 -0.58 -11.20
N SER A 272 -7.23 -1.17 -11.33
CA SER A 272 -8.08 -0.95 -12.52
C SER A 272 -8.58 0.49 -12.59
N SER A 273 -9.00 1.06 -11.46
CA SER A 273 -9.46 2.44 -11.37
C SER A 273 -8.35 3.46 -11.68
N LEU A 274 -7.15 3.24 -11.15
CA LEU A 274 -5.99 4.09 -11.41
C LEU A 274 -5.64 4.11 -12.90
N ARG A 275 -5.60 2.94 -13.54
CA ARG A 275 -5.33 2.83 -14.98
C ARG A 275 -6.41 3.50 -15.84
N ALA A 276 -7.68 3.34 -15.48
CA ALA A 276 -8.79 3.99 -16.19
C ALA A 276 -8.71 5.52 -16.13
N LYS A 277 -8.07 6.07 -15.10
CA LYS A 277 -7.79 7.50 -14.94
C LYS A 277 -6.46 7.94 -15.60
N GLY A 278 -5.82 7.10 -16.41
CA GLY A 278 -4.58 7.41 -17.11
C GLY A 278 -3.32 7.44 -16.21
N ILE A 279 -3.39 6.84 -15.02
CA ILE A 279 -2.26 6.79 -14.10
C ILE A 279 -1.40 5.57 -14.42
N GLU A 280 -0.11 5.81 -14.56
CA GLU A 280 0.88 4.77 -14.78
C GLU A 280 1.43 4.27 -13.44
N ILE A 281 1.17 2.99 -13.11
CA ILE A 281 1.82 2.35 -11.96
C ILE A 281 3.17 1.83 -12.41
N VAL A 282 4.24 2.21 -11.71
CA VAL A 282 5.62 1.86 -12.06
C VAL A 282 6.38 1.30 -10.85
N PRO A 283 7.46 0.53 -11.05
CA PRO A 283 8.34 0.14 -9.94
C PRO A 283 8.96 1.35 -9.25
N VAL A 284 9.28 1.23 -7.96
CA VAL A 284 9.92 2.32 -7.18
C VAL A 284 11.20 2.80 -7.86
N SER A 285 12.02 1.90 -8.39
CA SER A 285 13.27 2.25 -9.08
C SER A 285 13.09 3.15 -10.32
N LYS A 286 11.87 3.27 -10.86
CA LYS A 286 11.56 4.12 -12.01
C LYS A 286 11.15 5.54 -11.64
N ILE A 287 10.92 5.81 -10.35
CA ILE A 287 10.54 7.12 -9.84
C ILE A 287 11.61 7.72 -8.90
N VAL A 288 12.64 6.95 -8.55
CA VAL A 288 13.80 7.47 -7.82
C VAL A 288 14.54 8.47 -8.72
N PRO A 289 14.81 9.70 -8.26
CA PRO A 289 15.68 10.63 -8.97
C PRO A 289 17.07 10.01 -9.17
N GLN A 290 17.61 10.22 -10.35
CA GLN A 290 18.99 9.74 -10.71
C GLN A 290 20.02 10.71 -10.17
#